data_8cbaf99f588b881efef0a8aa860443cf
#
_entry.id   8cbaf99f588b881efef0a8aa860443cf
#
_cell.length_a   1.000
_cell.length_b   1.000
_cell.length_c   1.000
_cell.angle_alpha   90.00
_cell.angle_beta   90.00
_cell.angle_gamma   90.00
#
_symmetry.space_group_name_H-M   'P 1'
#
loop_
_entity.id
_entity.type
_entity.pdbx_description
1 polymer ?
#
loop_
_entity_poly.entity_id
_entity_poly.type
_entity_poly.pdbx_seq_one_letter_code
_entity_poly.pdbx_strand_id
1 'polypeptide(L)'
;MAHKADKPLTLAEKVWRDHVVKHGENGEPDLIYIDFQLLHEVTSPQAFDGLRMAGRAMRHPELHLATEDHNVPTEGIKTGNLLEIKEQTSRLQVETLRKNCEEFGVRLHPMGDVQQGIVHTVGPQLGITQPGMTIVCGDSHTSTHGAFGAIAMGIGTSEVEHVMATQTLSLKPFKTMAIEVTGELSDGVTAKDLILAIIAKIGTGGGQGHIIEYRGEAIEKLSMEARMTICNMSIEAGARAGMVAPDQKTFDYVEGREFAPKGADWDAAVEYWKTLPTDEGAKFDTVVEIDGSALTPFVTWGTNPGQGLPLGATVPSPEDFHDESSKAAAEKALKYMDLEPGTPLRDIKIDTVFLGSCTNARIEDLRAAASVIEGKRIADGTRMMVVPSSTLVKQQAEEEGLDKIFTDFGAEWRTAGCSMCLGMNPDQLAPGERSASTSNRNFEGRQGPGGRTHLVSPLVAAATAITGHLASPADL
;
A
#
# COMPACT_ATOMS: atom_id res chain seq x y z
N MET A 1 35.30 23.34 -23.24
CA MET A 1 33.87 23.33 -23.60
C MET A 1 33.13 23.54 -22.31
N ALA A 2 32.41 24.65 -22.14
CA ALA A 2 31.62 24.89 -20.95
C ALA A 2 30.53 23.80 -20.85
N HIS A 3 30.52 23.03 -19.78
CA HIS A 3 29.40 22.16 -19.45
C HIS A 3 28.17 23.06 -19.39
N LYS A 4 27.16 22.81 -20.28
CA LYS A 4 25.81 23.29 -20.04
C LYS A 4 25.46 22.85 -18.61
N ALA A 5 25.13 23.81 -17.75
CA ALA A 5 24.58 23.48 -16.44
C ALA A 5 23.39 22.52 -16.69
N ASP A 6 23.47 21.33 -16.16
CA ASP A 6 22.39 20.34 -16.28
C ASP A 6 21.11 20.98 -15.72
N LYS A 7 20.01 20.80 -16.43
CA LYS A 7 18.68 21.26 -15.99
C LYS A 7 18.39 20.66 -14.61
N PRO A 8 17.90 21.48 -13.64
CA PRO A 8 17.44 20.92 -12.36
C PRO A 8 16.40 19.81 -12.58
N LEU A 9 16.56 18.70 -11.89
CA LEU A 9 15.74 17.49 -12.03
C LEU A 9 14.95 17.20 -10.76
N THR A 10 13.74 16.68 -10.93
CA THR A 10 12.95 16.09 -9.84
C THR A 10 13.55 14.72 -9.43
N LEU A 11 13.20 14.23 -8.24
CA LEU A 11 13.57 12.89 -7.78
C LEU A 11 13.25 11.82 -8.84
N ALA A 12 12.02 11.83 -9.36
CA ALA A 12 11.61 10.87 -10.38
C ALA A 12 12.42 10.96 -11.67
N GLU A 13 12.74 12.18 -12.14
CA GLU A 13 13.59 12.39 -13.34
C GLU A 13 15.01 11.88 -13.12
N LYS A 14 15.58 12.01 -11.89
CA LYS A 14 16.92 11.49 -11.57
C LYS A 14 16.95 9.97 -11.62
N VAL A 15 16.01 9.32 -10.90
CA VAL A 15 15.93 7.86 -10.88
C VAL A 15 15.67 7.31 -12.28
N TRP A 16 14.76 7.95 -13.06
CA TRP A 16 14.52 7.56 -14.45
C TRP A 16 15.79 7.62 -15.30
N ARG A 17 16.46 8.78 -15.30
CA ARG A 17 17.70 9.01 -16.06
C ARG A 17 18.77 7.93 -15.78
N ASP A 18 18.92 7.59 -14.51
CA ASP A 18 19.97 6.66 -14.07
C ASP A 18 19.66 5.20 -14.49
N HIS A 19 18.40 4.92 -14.91
CA HIS A 19 17.96 3.57 -15.32
C HIS A 19 17.69 3.43 -16.81
N VAL A 20 17.84 4.49 -17.62
CA VAL A 20 17.64 4.39 -19.07
C VAL A 20 18.77 3.57 -19.69
N VAL A 21 18.46 2.38 -20.20
CA VAL A 21 19.36 1.52 -20.98
C VAL A 21 19.45 2.01 -22.42
N LYS A 22 18.30 2.43 -22.98
CA LYS A 22 18.20 2.97 -24.34
C LYS A 22 17.05 3.95 -24.40
N HIS A 23 17.33 5.16 -24.91
CA HIS A 23 16.28 6.12 -25.21
C HIS A 23 15.45 5.70 -26.42
N GLY A 24 14.15 5.89 -26.34
CA GLY A 24 13.24 5.75 -27.47
C GLY A 24 13.48 6.85 -28.51
N GLU A 25 13.29 6.52 -29.78
CA GLU A 25 13.38 7.46 -30.89
C GLU A 25 11.99 7.75 -31.44
N ASN A 26 11.77 8.97 -31.93
CA ASN A 26 10.50 9.36 -32.59
C ASN A 26 9.22 9.12 -31.74
N GLY A 27 9.30 9.25 -30.41
CA GLY A 27 8.17 9.05 -29.50
C GLY A 27 7.94 7.59 -29.06
N GLU A 28 8.87 6.70 -29.40
CA GLU A 28 8.91 5.37 -28.82
C GLU A 28 9.25 5.40 -27.32
N PRO A 29 8.87 4.37 -26.55
CA PRO A 29 9.22 4.26 -25.14
C PRO A 29 10.74 4.13 -24.92
N ASP A 30 11.22 4.60 -23.77
CA ASP A 30 12.56 4.28 -23.27
C ASP A 30 12.62 2.82 -22.80
N LEU A 31 13.78 2.19 -22.91
CA LEU A 31 14.07 0.91 -22.28
C LEU A 31 14.71 1.16 -20.91
N ILE A 32 14.01 0.79 -19.84
CA ILE A 32 14.40 1.04 -18.46
C ILE A 32 14.88 -0.24 -17.82
N TYR A 33 16.04 -0.20 -17.14
CA TYR A 33 16.51 -1.29 -16.30
C TYR A 33 15.66 -1.40 -15.04
N ILE A 34 15.38 -2.62 -14.59
CA ILE A 34 14.63 -2.92 -13.37
C ILE A 34 15.57 -3.56 -12.36
N ASP A 35 15.78 -2.89 -11.21
CA ASP A 35 16.70 -3.38 -10.18
C ASP A 35 16.15 -4.59 -9.44
N PHE A 36 14.84 -4.60 -9.16
CA PHE A 36 14.26 -5.70 -8.40
C PHE A 36 12.81 -5.99 -8.80
N GLN A 37 12.45 -7.27 -8.83
CA GLN A 37 11.08 -7.71 -9.06
C GLN A 37 10.57 -8.55 -7.90
N LEU A 38 9.42 -8.15 -7.34
CA LEU A 38 8.69 -8.91 -6.34
C LEU A 38 7.61 -9.76 -7.00
N LEU A 39 7.38 -10.94 -6.43
CA LEU A 39 6.46 -11.94 -6.98
C LEU A 39 5.53 -12.49 -5.88
N HIS A 40 4.35 -12.89 -6.27
CA HIS A 40 3.39 -13.61 -5.41
C HIS A 40 2.54 -14.57 -6.24
N GLU A 41 1.73 -15.40 -5.59
CA GLU A 41 1.02 -16.53 -6.19
C GLU A 41 -0.08 -16.17 -7.19
N VAL A 42 -0.59 -14.93 -7.17
CA VAL A 42 -1.75 -14.55 -8.00
C VAL A 42 -1.34 -14.17 -9.43
N THR A 43 -0.30 -13.36 -9.60
CA THR A 43 0.07 -12.75 -10.89
C THR A 43 1.28 -13.37 -11.56
N SER A 44 2.01 -14.26 -10.89
CA SER A 44 3.23 -14.87 -11.43
C SER A 44 3.05 -16.16 -12.23
N PRO A 45 2.01 -17.01 -12.03
CA PRO A 45 1.95 -18.32 -12.70
C PRO A 45 2.05 -18.25 -14.23
N GLN A 46 1.29 -17.37 -14.86
CA GLN A 46 1.29 -17.21 -16.31
C GLN A 46 2.63 -16.65 -16.84
N ALA A 47 3.32 -15.81 -16.07
CA ALA A 47 4.63 -15.30 -16.44
C ALA A 47 5.68 -16.42 -16.48
N PHE A 48 5.69 -17.31 -15.49
CA PHE A 48 6.54 -18.51 -15.50
C PHE A 48 6.20 -19.47 -16.64
N ASP A 49 4.90 -19.65 -16.93
CA ASP A 49 4.48 -20.47 -18.08
C ASP A 49 4.96 -19.87 -19.41
N GLY A 50 4.91 -18.54 -19.56
CA GLY A 50 5.42 -17.85 -20.73
C GLY A 50 6.92 -18.11 -20.95
N LEU A 51 7.74 -18.00 -19.89
CA LEU A 51 9.17 -18.35 -19.95
C LEU A 51 9.38 -19.80 -20.38
N ARG A 52 8.65 -20.73 -19.79
CA ARG A 52 8.75 -22.17 -20.08
C ARG A 52 8.38 -22.47 -21.53
N MET A 53 7.25 -21.91 -22.01
CA MET A 53 6.82 -22.09 -23.41
C MET A 53 7.81 -21.48 -24.42
N ALA A 54 8.44 -20.37 -24.06
CA ALA A 54 9.45 -19.74 -24.89
C ALA A 54 10.86 -20.38 -24.77
N GLY A 55 11.03 -21.38 -23.89
CA GLY A 55 12.33 -22.01 -23.61
C GLY A 55 13.36 -21.04 -23.04
N ARG A 56 12.93 -20.04 -22.26
CA ARG A 56 13.76 -19.00 -21.67
C ARG A 56 14.02 -19.27 -20.21
N ALA A 57 15.25 -19.06 -19.76
CA ALA A 57 15.58 -18.96 -18.34
C ALA A 57 15.31 -17.55 -17.82
N MET A 58 15.19 -17.41 -16.52
CA MET A 58 15.25 -16.11 -15.86
C MET A 58 16.67 -15.54 -16.02
N ARG A 59 16.74 -14.23 -16.26
CA ARG A 59 18.03 -13.56 -16.47
C ARG A 59 18.84 -13.44 -15.18
N HIS A 60 18.18 -13.00 -14.11
CA HIS A 60 18.77 -12.72 -12.80
C HIS A 60 17.83 -13.21 -11.67
N PRO A 61 17.75 -14.53 -11.40
CA PRO A 61 16.89 -15.04 -10.33
C PRO A 61 17.14 -14.38 -8.98
N GLU A 62 18.38 -13.97 -8.70
CA GLU A 62 18.82 -13.29 -7.48
C GLU A 62 18.25 -11.87 -7.30
N LEU A 63 17.74 -11.25 -8.36
CA LEU A 63 17.03 -9.96 -8.32
C LEU A 63 15.51 -10.13 -8.24
N HIS A 64 15.07 -11.31 -7.81
CA HIS A 64 13.65 -11.63 -7.62
C HIS A 64 13.44 -12.23 -6.24
N LEU A 65 12.29 -11.90 -5.65
CA LEU A 65 11.85 -12.50 -4.39
C LEU A 65 10.35 -12.76 -4.46
N ALA A 66 9.94 -13.95 -4.05
CA ALA A 66 8.54 -14.34 -3.96
C ALA A 66 8.09 -14.50 -2.51
N THR A 67 6.82 -14.23 -2.25
CA THR A 67 6.16 -14.52 -0.97
C THR A 67 4.74 -15.01 -1.22
N GLU A 68 4.20 -15.78 -0.27
CA GLU A 68 2.82 -16.25 -0.28
C GLU A 68 1.99 -15.34 0.64
N ASP A 69 1.07 -14.56 0.10
CA ASP A 69 0.38 -13.52 0.87
C ASP A 69 -1.11 -13.33 0.56
N HIS A 70 -1.56 -13.61 -0.68
CA HIS A 70 -2.93 -13.32 -1.12
C HIS A 70 -3.91 -14.47 -0.84
N ASN A 71 -3.52 -15.70 -1.12
CA ASN A 71 -4.37 -16.89 -1.02
C ASN A 71 -4.13 -17.71 0.26
N VAL A 72 -3.27 -17.23 1.14
CA VAL A 72 -3.00 -17.88 2.41
C VAL A 72 -4.10 -17.54 3.42
N PRO A 73 -4.59 -18.52 4.20
CA PRO A 73 -5.51 -18.25 5.30
C PRO A 73 -4.77 -17.54 6.45
N THR A 74 -5.50 -16.73 7.20
CA THR A 74 -4.96 -16.04 8.39
C THR A 74 -5.32 -16.73 9.68
N GLU A 75 -6.04 -17.86 9.60
CA GLU A 75 -6.45 -18.69 10.72
C GLU A 75 -6.12 -20.17 10.47
N GLY A 76 -5.77 -20.87 11.53
CA GLY A 76 -5.51 -22.31 11.47
C GLY A 76 -4.18 -22.73 10.86
N ILE A 77 -3.27 -21.77 10.60
CA ILE A 77 -1.90 -22.05 10.17
C ILE A 77 -1.07 -22.50 11.38
N LYS A 78 -0.46 -23.68 11.25
CA LYS A 78 0.40 -24.26 12.30
C LYS A 78 1.79 -24.63 11.80
N THR A 79 1.88 -25.14 10.58
CA THR A 79 3.11 -25.71 10.04
C THR A 79 3.49 -25.14 8.67
N GLY A 80 2.64 -24.34 8.05
CA GLY A 80 2.83 -23.88 6.67
C GLY A 80 2.60 -24.94 5.61
N ASN A 81 1.94 -26.06 5.99
CA ASN A 81 1.58 -27.11 5.05
C ASN A 81 0.46 -26.65 4.12
N LEU A 82 0.56 -26.96 2.83
CA LEU A 82 -0.45 -26.63 1.83
C LEU A 82 -1.86 -27.15 2.16
N LEU A 83 -1.97 -28.26 2.92
CA LEU A 83 -3.27 -28.80 3.37
C LEU A 83 -3.99 -27.91 4.40
N GLU A 84 -3.31 -26.93 4.98
CA GLU A 84 -3.92 -25.93 5.85
C GLU A 84 -4.76 -24.92 5.02
N ILE A 85 -4.49 -24.78 3.72
CA ILE A 85 -5.31 -24.04 2.77
C ILE A 85 -6.48 -24.93 2.33
N LYS A 86 -7.68 -24.65 2.85
CA LYS A 86 -8.87 -25.50 2.61
C LYS A 86 -9.43 -25.35 1.21
N GLU A 87 -9.42 -24.12 0.67
CA GLU A 87 -9.91 -23.81 -0.65
C GLU A 87 -8.94 -24.36 -1.72
N GLN A 88 -9.47 -25.16 -2.66
CA GLN A 88 -8.64 -25.89 -3.61
C GLN A 88 -7.93 -24.99 -4.62
N THR A 89 -8.59 -23.93 -5.10
CA THR A 89 -8.00 -23.01 -6.10
C THR A 89 -6.86 -22.22 -5.46
N SER A 90 -7.07 -21.69 -4.26
CA SER A 90 -6.03 -20.99 -3.49
C SER A 90 -4.83 -21.88 -3.21
N ARG A 91 -5.08 -23.12 -2.78
CA ARG A 91 -4.00 -24.11 -2.55
C ARG A 91 -3.20 -24.40 -3.82
N LEU A 92 -3.88 -24.56 -4.97
CA LEU A 92 -3.22 -24.82 -6.25
C LEU A 92 -2.33 -23.63 -6.69
N GLN A 93 -2.78 -22.39 -6.48
CA GLN A 93 -1.99 -21.20 -6.81
C GLN A 93 -0.72 -21.12 -5.96
N VAL A 94 -0.82 -21.35 -4.65
CA VAL A 94 0.33 -21.37 -3.73
C VAL A 94 1.29 -22.52 -4.09
N GLU A 95 0.77 -23.73 -4.36
CA GLU A 95 1.57 -24.87 -4.80
C GLU A 95 2.31 -24.59 -6.11
N THR A 96 1.65 -23.90 -7.05
CA THR A 96 2.23 -23.51 -8.35
C THR A 96 3.37 -22.52 -8.15
N LEU A 97 3.20 -21.52 -7.27
CA LEU A 97 4.29 -20.59 -6.95
C LEU A 97 5.51 -21.32 -6.39
N ARG A 98 5.32 -22.25 -5.44
CA ARG A 98 6.42 -23.05 -4.86
C ARG A 98 7.20 -23.81 -5.94
N LYS A 99 6.48 -24.52 -6.82
CA LYS A 99 7.08 -25.26 -7.94
C LYS A 99 7.85 -24.36 -8.90
N ASN A 100 7.26 -23.21 -9.26
CA ASN A 100 7.90 -22.26 -10.15
C ASN A 100 9.16 -21.66 -9.53
N CYS A 101 9.12 -21.27 -8.25
CA CYS A 101 10.29 -20.74 -7.56
C CYS A 101 11.43 -21.77 -7.47
N GLU A 102 11.10 -23.03 -7.19
CA GLU A 102 12.07 -24.13 -7.19
C GLU A 102 12.70 -24.35 -8.58
N GLU A 103 11.86 -24.40 -9.63
CA GLU A 103 12.31 -24.63 -11.02
C GLU A 103 13.23 -23.52 -11.54
N PHE A 104 12.87 -22.24 -11.26
CA PHE A 104 13.57 -21.08 -11.78
C PHE A 104 14.63 -20.49 -10.84
N GLY A 105 14.82 -21.06 -9.66
CA GLY A 105 15.81 -20.63 -8.67
C GLY A 105 15.47 -19.32 -7.96
N VAL A 106 14.19 -18.99 -7.82
CA VAL A 106 13.73 -17.77 -7.14
C VAL A 106 13.61 -18.01 -5.64
N ARG A 107 14.12 -17.09 -4.83
CA ARG A 107 13.94 -17.12 -3.38
C ARG A 107 12.46 -16.94 -3.03
N LEU A 108 11.94 -17.81 -2.18
CA LEU A 108 10.55 -17.79 -1.73
C LEU A 108 10.48 -17.75 -0.21
N HIS A 109 9.61 -16.90 0.33
CA HIS A 109 9.15 -16.92 1.72
C HIS A 109 7.75 -17.52 1.77
N PRO A 110 7.62 -18.83 2.01
CA PRO A 110 6.35 -19.53 2.01
C PRO A 110 5.57 -19.28 3.30
N MET A 111 4.28 -19.57 3.28
CA MET A 111 3.42 -19.63 4.47
C MET A 111 4.09 -20.45 5.58
N GLY A 112 4.19 -19.87 6.77
CA GLY A 112 4.87 -20.47 7.93
C GLY A 112 6.36 -20.09 8.06
N ASP A 113 6.96 -19.45 7.06
CA ASP A 113 8.30 -18.87 7.15
C ASP A 113 8.30 -17.62 8.03
N VAL A 114 9.38 -17.42 8.80
CA VAL A 114 9.52 -16.24 9.68
C VAL A 114 9.56 -14.93 8.90
N GLN A 115 10.03 -14.94 7.67
CA GLN A 115 10.12 -13.76 6.80
C GLN A 115 8.90 -13.63 5.85
N GLN A 116 7.92 -14.55 5.95
CA GLN A 116 6.69 -14.47 5.16
C GLN A 116 5.85 -13.25 5.57
N GLY A 117 5.23 -12.62 4.61
CA GLY A 117 4.32 -11.50 4.81
C GLY A 117 3.81 -10.93 3.50
N ILE A 118 3.04 -9.87 3.59
CA ILE A 118 2.55 -9.16 2.43
C ILE A 118 3.75 -8.63 1.62
N VAL A 119 3.76 -8.86 0.32
CA VAL A 119 4.89 -8.59 -0.57
C VAL A 119 5.46 -7.17 -0.42
N HIS A 120 4.61 -6.16 -0.22
CA HIS A 120 5.03 -4.76 -0.03
C HIS A 120 5.49 -4.42 1.40
N THR A 121 5.39 -5.36 2.33
CA THR A 121 6.00 -5.28 3.67
C THR A 121 7.35 -5.99 3.69
N VAL A 122 7.44 -7.15 3.04
CA VAL A 122 8.65 -7.98 3.02
C VAL A 122 9.83 -7.26 2.38
N GLY A 123 9.65 -6.61 1.23
CA GLY A 123 10.72 -5.89 0.54
C GLY A 123 11.41 -4.82 1.41
N PRO A 124 10.67 -3.86 1.99
CA PRO A 124 11.21 -2.89 2.94
C PRO A 124 11.83 -3.53 4.18
N GLN A 125 11.15 -4.50 4.77
CA GLN A 125 11.56 -5.13 6.02
C GLN A 125 12.88 -5.88 5.90
N LEU A 126 13.17 -6.46 4.75
CA LEU A 126 14.43 -7.14 4.47
C LEU A 126 15.54 -6.20 3.97
N GLY A 127 15.24 -4.92 3.68
CA GLY A 127 16.19 -3.96 3.13
C GLY A 127 16.44 -4.13 1.63
N ILE A 128 15.54 -4.84 0.93
CA ILE A 128 15.55 -4.95 -0.53
C ILE A 128 15.20 -3.61 -1.16
N THR A 129 14.22 -2.92 -0.57
CA THR A 129 13.80 -1.61 -1.03
C THR A 129 14.79 -0.55 -0.59
N GLN A 130 15.45 0.09 -1.54
CA GLN A 130 16.47 1.11 -1.29
C GLN A 130 16.23 2.36 -2.14
N PRO A 131 16.73 3.53 -1.71
CA PRO A 131 16.60 4.77 -2.48
C PRO A 131 17.20 4.66 -3.89
N GLY A 132 16.51 5.27 -4.84
CA GLY A 132 16.97 5.36 -6.22
C GLY A 132 16.80 4.10 -7.06
N MET A 133 16.20 3.04 -6.53
CA MET A 133 15.91 1.81 -7.28
C MET A 133 14.66 1.92 -8.16
N THR A 134 14.58 1.02 -9.14
CA THR A 134 13.37 0.67 -9.87
C THR A 134 12.85 -0.67 -9.39
N ILE A 135 11.62 -0.72 -8.86
CA ILE A 135 11.01 -1.92 -8.28
C ILE A 135 9.67 -2.19 -8.94
N VAL A 136 9.45 -3.44 -9.35
CA VAL A 136 8.18 -3.84 -9.97
C VAL A 136 7.59 -5.09 -9.34
N CYS A 137 6.28 -5.23 -9.44
CA CYS A 137 5.52 -6.41 -9.01
C CYS A 137 4.23 -6.49 -9.81
N GLY A 138 3.65 -7.67 -9.92
CA GLY A 138 2.31 -7.87 -10.49
C GLY A 138 1.15 -7.36 -9.62
N ASP A 139 1.42 -6.49 -8.65
CA ASP A 139 0.45 -5.86 -7.75
C ASP A 139 0.50 -4.34 -7.86
N SER A 140 -0.66 -3.69 -7.91
CA SER A 140 -0.77 -2.24 -8.09
C SER A 140 -0.20 -1.43 -6.92
N HIS A 141 -0.18 -1.98 -5.69
CA HIS A 141 0.34 -1.30 -4.50
C HIS A 141 1.88 -1.38 -4.36
N THR A 142 2.57 -1.81 -5.41
CA THR A 142 4.04 -1.70 -5.52
C THR A 142 4.54 -0.26 -5.30
N SER A 143 3.69 0.73 -5.56
CA SER A 143 3.99 2.14 -5.24
C SER A 143 4.39 2.38 -3.77
N THR A 144 4.08 1.47 -2.84
CA THR A 144 4.53 1.50 -1.44
C THR A 144 6.04 1.72 -1.32
N HIS A 145 6.83 1.10 -2.18
CA HIS A 145 8.29 1.18 -2.15
C HIS A 145 8.83 2.57 -2.50
N GLY A 146 8.01 3.42 -3.12
CA GLY A 146 8.34 4.83 -3.39
C GLY A 146 8.55 5.67 -2.14
N ALA A 147 8.10 5.22 -0.97
CA ALA A 147 8.40 5.82 0.33
C ALA A 147 9.91 5.94 0.62
N PHE A 148 10.72 5.14 -0.05
CA PHE A 148 12.18 5.13 0.05
C PHE A 148 12.86 5.96 -1.06
N GLY A 149 12.11 6.61 -1.93
CA GLY A 149 12.67 7.32 -3.09
C GLY A 149 12.98 6.41 -4.27
N ALA A 150 12.34 5.25 -4.35
CA ALA A 150 12.38 4.34 -5.50
C ALA A 150 11.28 4.66 -6.50
N ILE A 151 11.49 4.46 -7.79
CA ILE A 151 10.40 4.35 -8.77
C ILE A 151 9.85 2.94 -8.69
N ALA A 152 8.68 2.81 -8.06
CA ALA A 152 8.06 1.52 -7.81
C ALA A 152 6.65 1.48 -8.39
N MET A 153 6.35 0.45 -9.18
CA MET A 153 5.08 0.39 -9.90
C MET A 153 4.56 -1.02 -10.11
N GLY A 154 3.24 -1.14 -10.10
CA GLY A 154 2.54 -2.34 -10.53
C GLY A 154 2.62 -2.52 -12.04
N ILE A 155 2.83 -3.76 -12.50
CA ILE A 155 2.95 -4.14 -13.91
C ILE A 155 2.03 -5.32 -14.24
N GLY A 156 1.67 -5.43 -15.51
CA GLY A 156 0.85 -6.54 -16.01
C GLY A 156 1.64 -7.85 -16.09
N THR A 157 0.93 -8.98 -16.14
CA THR A 157 1.54 -10.32 -16.16
C THR A 157 2.54 -10.52 -17.32
N SER A 158 2.25 -9.98 -18.51
CA SER A 158 3.19 -10.05 -19.65
C SER A 158 4.46 -9.21 -19.41
N GLU A 159 4.34 -8.10 -18.67
CA GLU A 159 5.49 -7.30 -18.26
C GLU A 159 6.29 -8.01 -17.16
N VAL A 160 5.62 -8.74 -16.24
CA VAL A 160 6.28 -9.63 -15.26
C VAL A 160 7.17 -10.63 -15.96
N GLU A 161 6.64 -11.36 -16.98
CA GLU A 161 7.42 -12.29 -17.81
C GLU A 161 8.61 -11.60 -18.49
N HIS A 162 8.36 -10.41 -19.06
CA HIS A 162 9.39 -9.64 -19.75
C HIS A 162 10.56 -9.27 -18.82
N VAL A 163 10.26 -8.80 -17.61
CA VAL A 163 11.29 -8.47 -16.60
C VAL A 163 12.05 -9.71 -16.17
N MET A 164 11.37 -10.83 -15.92
CA MET A 164 12.04 -12.11 -15.62
C MET A 164 13.05 -12.51 -16.71
N ALA A 165 12.71 -12.30 -17.99
CA ALA A 165 13.53 -12.66 -19.11
C ALA A 165 14.68 -11.69 -19.40
N THR A 166 14.51 -10.39 -19.12
CA THR A 166 15.37 -9.32 -19.64
C THR A 166 15.92 -8.37 -18.60
N GLN A 167 15.31 -8.29 -17.43
CA GLN A 167 15.55 -7.29 -16.38
C GLN A 167 15.29 -5.85 -16.86
N THR A 168 14.41 -5.67 -17.84
CA THR A 168 14.07 -4.36 -18.41
C THR A 168 12.58 -4.22 -18.68
N LEU A 169 12.11 -2.97 -18.80
CA LEU A 169 10.78 -2.62 -19.30
C LEU A 169 10.86 -1.50 -20.32
N SER A 170 9.95 -1.56 -21.28
CA SER A 170 9.75 -0.49 -22.26
C SER A 170 8.64 0.45 -21.77
N LEU A 171 9.00 1.65 -21.35
CA LEU A 171 8.09 2.60 -20.69
C LEU A 171 8.21 4.00 -21.31
N LYS A 172 7.07 4.68 -21.44
CA LYS A 172 7.07 6.12 -21.79
C LYS A 172 7.40 6.94 -20.55
N PRO A 173 8.18 8.03 -20.68
CA PRO A 173 8.41 8.96 -19.59
C PRO A 173 7.09 9.46 -19.00
N PHE A 174 7.05 9.59 -17.67
CA PHE A 174 5.91 10.09 -16.93
C PHE A 174 5.94 11.59 -16.79
N LYS A 175 4.78 12.19 -16.55
CA LYS A 175 4.69 13.53 -15.98
C LYS A 175 5.01 13.48 -14.50
N THR A 176 5.38 14.61 -13.94
CA THR A 176 5.68 14.75 -12.51
C THR A 176 4.62 15.61 -11.82
N MET A 177 4.19 15.19 -10.64
CA MET A 177 3.26 15.93 -9.79
C MET A 177 3.86 16.09 -8.39
N ALA A 178 3.92 17.33 -7.89
CA ALA A 178 4.21 17.59 -6.49
C ALA A 178 2.90 17.70 -5.70
N ILE A 179 2.83 17.02 -4.56
CA ILE A 179 1.82 17.27 -3.53
C ILE A 179 2.56 17.87 -2.34
N GLU A 180 2.42 19.18 -2.18
CA GLU A 180 3.04 19.95 -1.10
C GLU A 180 2.10 19.98 0.11
N VAL A 181 2.50 19.36 1.22
CA VAL A 181 1.73 19.33 2.46
C VAL A 181 2.39 20.22 3.50
N THR A 182 1.79 21.40 3.72
CA THR A 182 2.28 22.39 4.68
C THR A 182 1.72 22.16 6.07
N GLY A 183 2.34 22.78 7.06
CA GLY A 183 1.93 22.69 8.46
C GLY A 183 2.25 21.35 9.10
N GLU A 184 1.51 21.01 10.15
CA GLU A 184 1.67 19.77 10.92
C GLU A 184 0.33 19.08 11.06
N LEU A 185 0.29 17.75 10.93
CA LEU A 185 -0.94 16.99 11.15
C LEU A 185 -1.38 17.14 12.61
N SER A 186 -2.65 17.41 12.81
CA SER A 186 -3.25 17.52 14.15
C SER A 186 -3.26 16.15 14.88
N ASP A 187 -3.31 16.19 16.20
CA ASP A 187 -3.46 14.97 17.01
C ASP A 187 -4.69 14.16 16.56
N GLY A 188 -4.50 12.85 16.41
CA GLY A 188 -5.54 11.94 15.92
C GLY A 188 -5.68 11.88 14.40
N VAL A 189 -4.93 12.66 13.64
CA VAL A 189 -4.84 12.60 12.18
C VAL A 189 -3.57 11.84 11.77
N THR A 190 -3.74 10.84 10.93
CA THR A 190 -2.65 9.96 10.47
C THR A 190 -2.36 10.16 8.98
N ALA A 191 -1.30 9.52 8.50
CA ALA A 191 -0.98 9.45 7.08
C ALA A 191 -2.12 8.86 6.23
N LYS A 192 -2.96 7.97 6.81
CA LYS A 192 -4.14 7.42 6.14
C LYS A 192 -5.21 8.49 5.92
N ASP A 193 -5.47 9.31 6.93
CA ASP A 193 -6.42 10.41 6.81
C ASP A 193 -5.94 11.43 5.76
N LEU A 194 -4.64 11.74 5.76
CA LEU A 194 -4.01 12.64 4.78
C LEU A 194 -4.16 12.11 3.36
N ILE A 195 -3.81 10.85 3.09
CA ILE A 195 -3.89 10.33 1.71
C ILE A 195 -5.34 10.20 1.24
N LEU A 196 -6.29 9.85 2.11
CA LEU A 196 -7.72 9.86 1.77
C LEU A 196 -8.20 11.27 1.42
N ALA A 197 -7.78 12.30 2.17
CA ALA A 197 -8.11 13.69 1.88
C ALA A 197 -7.49 14.15 0.55
N ILE A 198 -6.26 13.77 0.26
CA ILE A 198 -5.60 14.03 -1.04
C ILE A 198 -6.40 13.41 -2.18
N ILE A 199 -6.75 12.13 -2.08
CA ILE A 199 -7.51 11.43 -3.14
C ILE A 199 -8.90 12.05 -3.32
N ALA A 200 -9.58 12.41 -2.24
CA ALA A 200 -10.87 13.10 -2.32
C ALA A 200 -10.76 14.48 -3.01
N LYS A 201 -9.64 15.19 -2.80
CA LYS A 201 -9.38 16.51 -3.41
C LYS A 201 -9.08 16.43 -4.89
N ILE A 202 -8.18 15.51 -5.31
CA ILE A 202 -7.73 15.44 -6.72
C ILE A 202 -8.54 14.44 -7.55
N GLY A 203 -9.35 13.60 -6.90
CA GLY A 203 -10.12 12.54 -7.54
C GLY A 203 -9.30 11.28 -7.84
N THR A 204 -9.99 10.17 -8.12
CA THR A 204 -9.36 8.86 -8.45
C THR A 204 -8.60 8.84 -9.78
N GLY A 205 -8.70 9.88 -10.59
CA GLY A 205 -7.98 10.06 -11.86
C GLY A 205 -7.02 11.26 -11.90
N GLY A 206 -6.93 12.03 -10.80
CA GLY A 206 -6.14 13.26 -10.77
C GLY A 206 -4.64 13.06 -11.00
N GLY A 207 -4.10 11.91 -10.59
CA GLY A 207 -2.70 11.53 -10.78
C GLY A 207 -2.42 10.78 -12.09
N GLN A 208 -3.40 10.61 -12.98
CA GLN A 208 -3.22 9.81 -14.20
C GLN A 208 -2.05 10.29 -15.05
N GLY A 209 -1.15 9.36 -15.40
CA GLY A 209 0.04 9.64 -16.19
C GLY A 209 1.19 10.31 -15.42
N HIS A 210 1.06 10.50 -14.11
CA HIS A 210 2.07 11.13 -13.26
C HIS A 210 2.76 10.12 -12.33
N ILE A 211 4.00 10.46 -11.97
CA ILE A 211 4.62 10.04 -10.71
C ILE A 211 4.41 11.19 -9.73
N ILE A 212 3.84 10.90 -8.57
CA ILE A 212 3.61 11.87 -7.50
C ILE A 212 4.83 11.91 -6.57
N GLU A 213 5.36 13.10 -6.28
CA GLU A 213 6.30 13.33 -5.20
C GLU A 213 5.58 14.06 -4.06
N TYR A 214 5.49 13.39 -2.90
CA TYR A 214 4.94 13.99 -1.68
C TYR A 214 6.02 14.75 -0.96
N ARG A 215 5.74 16.00 -0.60
CA ARG A 215 6.71 16.98 -0.10
C ARG A 215 6.11 17.87 1.00
N GLY A 216 6.97 18.65 1.65
CA GLY A 216 6.59 19.64 2.64
C GLY A 216 6.75 19.16 4.08
N GLU A 217 6.58 20.08 5.02
CA GLU A 217 6.91 19.89 6.44
C GLU A 217 6.16 18.70 7.06
N ALA A 218 4.90 18.52 6.73
CA ALA A 218 4.12 17.40 7.23
C ALA A 218 4.68 16.05 6.76
N ILE A 219 5.11 15.96 5.49
CA ILE A 219 5.69 14.73 4.92
C ILE A 219 7.06 14.41 5.55
N GLU A 220 7.89 15.41 5.74
CA GLU A 220 9.21 15.25 6.35
C GLU A 220 9.12 14.72 7.80
N LYS A 221 8.05 15.09 8.53
CA LYS A 221 7.81 14.63 9.91
C LYS A 221 7.33 13.18 9.98
N LEU A 222 6.75 12.62 8.92
CA LEU A 222 6.24 11.26 8.91
C LEU A 222 7.33 10.22 9.15
N SER A 223 6.94 9.12 9.82
CA SER A 223 7.74 7.90 9.90
C SER A 223 7.82 7.19 8.54
N MET A 224 8.69 6.20 8.40
CA MET A 224 8.77 5.41 7.17
C MET A 224 7.48 4.64 6.93
N GLU A 225 6.85 4.10 7.97
CA GLU A 225 5.58 3.41 7.89
C GLU A 225 4.46 4.33 7.37
N ALA A 226 4.41 5.55 7.87
CA ALA A 226 3.47 6.57 7.43
C ALA A 226 3.71 7.00 5.97
N ARG A 227 4.97 7.14 5.55
CA ARG A 227 5.35 7.39 4.13
C ARG A 227 4.94 6.23 3.23
N MET A 228 5.12 4.98 3.69
CA MET A 228 4.65 3.80 2.96
C MET A 228 3.13 3.79 2.79
N THR A 229 2.36 4.23 3.79
CA THR A 229 0.90 4.36 3.68
C THR A 229 0.49 5.35 2.59
N ILE A 230 1.13 6.52 2.51
CA ILE A 230 0.82 7.53 1.49
C ILE A 230 1.20 7.01 0.10
N CYS A 231 2.41 6.50 -0.06
CA CYS A 231 2.87 5.98 -1.35
C CYS A 231 2.05 4.77 -1.82
N ASN A 232 1.63 3.89 -0.89
CA ASN A 232 0.75 2.76 -1.17
C ASN A 232 -0.52 3.19 -1.91
N MET A 233 -1.17 4.25 -1.43
CA MET A 233 -2.46 4.70 -1.97
C MET A 233 -2.33 5.70 -3.13
N SER A 234 -1.15 5.98 -3.65
CA SER A 234 -0.97 6.83 -4.83
C SER A 234 -1.70 6.29 -6.06
N ILE A 235 -1.78 4.97 -6.19
CA ILE A 235 -2.51 4.31 -7.29
C ILE A 235 -4.02 4.59 -7.22
N GLU A 236 -4.57 4.86 -6.02
CA GLU A 236 -5.98 5.19 -5.85
C GLU A 236 -6.32 6.60 -6.35
N ALA A 237 -5.32 7.46 -6.49
CA ALA A 237 -5.42 8.73 -7.19
C ALA A 237 -5.19 8.60 -8.71
N GLY A 238 -4.99 7.39 -9.22
CA GLY A 238 -4.69 7.11 -10.62
C GLY A 238 -3.23 7.31 -11.02
N ALA A 239 -2.34 7.63 -10.07
CA ALA A 239 -0.92 7.81 -10.35
C ALA A 239 -0.22 6.51 -10.73
N ARG A 240 0.86 6.60 -11.49
CA ARG A 240 1.70 5.44 -11.84
C ARG A 240 2.55 4.99 -10.66
N ALA A 241 3.04 5.93 -9.87
CA ALA A 241 3.82 5.73 -8.66
C ALA A 241 3.69 6.93 -7.73
N GLY A 242 4.02 6.75 -6.45
CA GLY A 242 4.19 7.83 -5.47
C GLY A 242 5.57 7.71 -4.84
N MET A 243 6.20 8.83 -4.56
CA MET A 243 7.55 8.88 -4.02
C MET A 243 7.65 9.88 -2.87
N VAL A 244 8.55 9.59 -1.93
CA VAL A 244 9.04 10.55 -0.94
C VAL A 244 10.56 10.60 -1.07
N ALA A 245 11.14 11.81 -1.09
CA ALA A 245 12.58 11.96 -1.16
C ALA A 245 13.27 11.27 0.04
N PRO A 246 14.32 10.48 -0.19
CA PRO A 246 15.03 9.82 0.90
C PRO A 246 15.73 10.84 1.79
N ASP A 247 15.68 10.61 3.09
CA ASP A 247 16.33 11.41 4.13
C ASP A 247 16.97 10.50 5.19
N GLN A 248 17.43 11.09 6.30
CA GLN A 248 18.07 10.31 7.35
C GLN A 248 17.16 9.23 7.94
N LYS A 249 15.83 9.46 8.05
CA LYS A 249 14.88 8.42 8.50
C LYS A 249 14.87 7.21 7.57
N THR A 250 14.98 7.48 6.26
CA THR A 250 15.07 6.42 5.24
C THR A 250 16.36 5.62 5.41
N PHE A 251 17.49 6.29 5.65
CA PHE A 251 18.77 5.63 5.84
C PHE A 251 18.78 4.79 7.10
N ASP A 252 18.31 5.35 8.22
CA ASP A 252 18.21 4.65 9.51
C ASP A 252 17.28 3.42 9.41
N TYR A 253 16.22 3.49 8.61
CA TYR A 253 15.33 2.37 8.40
C TYR A 253 15.98 1.22 7.62
N VAL A 254 16.82 1.53 6.62
CA VAL A 254 17.49 0.53 5.76
C VAL A 254 18.72 -0.07 6.43
N GLU A 255 19.43 0.72 7.27
CA GLU A 255 20.69 0.32 7.89
C GLU A 255 20.58 -1.00 8.67
N GLY A 256 21.54 -1.89 8.43
CA GLY A 256 21.66 -3.14 9.17
C GLY A 256 20.69 -4.26 8.74
N ARG A 257 19.77 -4.00 7.80
CA ARG A 257 18.88 -5.04 7.28
C ARG A 257 19.63 -6.06 6.43
N GLU A 258 19.00 -7.23 6.21
CA GLU A 258 19.65 -8.39 5.56
C GLU A 258 20.26 -8.03 4.21
N PHE A 259 19.49 -7.36 3.32
CA PHE A 259 19.89 -6.99 1.97
C PHE A 259 20.44 -5.56 1.85
N ALA A 260 20.55 -4.82 2.95
CA ALA A 260 21.15 -3.51 2.92
C ALA A 260 22.64 -3.60 2.58
N PRO A 261 23.21 -2.62 1.86
CA PRO A 261 24.64 -2.52 1.66
C PRO A 261 25.40 -2.50 3.00
N LYS A 262 26.65 -2.96 3.01
CA LYS A 262 27.44 -3.07 4.25
C LYS A 262 28.84 -2.45 4.08
N GLY A 263 29.37 -1.86 5.15
CA GLY A 263 30.73 -1.30 5.15
C GLY A 263 30.90 -0.20 4.10
N ALA A 264 31.91 -0.27 3.26
CA ALA A 264 32.19 0.73 2.24
C ALA A 264 31.08 0.87 1.19
N ASP A 265 30.34 -0.22 0.89
CA ASP A 265 29.20 -0.16 -0.04
C ASP A 265 28.03 0.62 0.58
N TRP A 266 27.84 0.55 1.90
CA TRP A 266 26.88 1.38 2.63
C TRP A 266 27.23 2.85 2.51
N ASP A 267 28.49 3.21 2.79
CA ASP A 267 28.95 4.61 2.71
C ASP A 267 28.75 5.16 1.29
N ALA A 268 29.09 4.39 0.26
CA ALA A 268 28.90 4.78 -1.13
C ALA A 268 27.41 4.92 -1.49
N ALA A 269 26.56 4.00 -1.00
CA ALA A 269 25.12 4.06 -1.22
C ALA A 269 24.50 5.31 -0.59
N VAL A 270 24.84 5.62 0.67
CA VAL A 270 24.34 6.81 1.38
C VAL A 270 24.76 8.10 0.65
N GLU A 271 26.01 8.19 0.18
CA GLU A 271 26.47 9.34 -0.62
C GLU A 271 25.67 9.50 -1.92
N TYR A 272 25.35 8.41 -2.60
CA TYR A 272 24.47 8.44 -3.78
C TYR A 272 23.05 8.86 -3.39
N TRP A 273 22.45 8.26 -2.34
CA TRP A 273 21.08 8.55 -1.91
C TRP A 273 20.87 10.02 -1.54
N LYS A 274 21.89 10.68 -0.96
CA LYS A 274 21.86 12.12 -0.66
C LYS A 274 21.76 13.00 -1.91
N THR A 275 22.07 12.48 -3.09
CA THR A 275 21.97 13.23 -4.35
C THR A 275 20.58 13.15 -5.00
N LEU A 276 19.71 12.23 -4.51
CA LEU A 276 18.41 11.94 -5.11
C LEU A 276 17.33 13.02 -4.90
N PRO A 277 17.25 13.71 -3.73
CA PRO A 277 16.20 14.71 -3.53
C PRO A 277 16.12 15.69 -4.70
N THR A 278 14.91 16.13 -5.01
CA THR A 278 14.61 17.09 -6.09
C THR A 278 15.49 18.32 -6.00
N ASP A 279 16.12 18.72 -7.11
CA ASP A 279 17.00 19.89 -7.19
C ASP A 279 16.24 21.18 -6.92
N GLU A 280 16.93 22.18 -6.35
CA GLU A 280 16.37 23.52 -6.24
C GLU A 280 16.09 24.07 -7.67
N GLY A 281 14.87 24.59 -7.87
CA GLY A 281 14.43 25.12 -9.15
C GLY A 281 13.95 24.07 -10.16
N ALA A 282 13.90 22.78 -9.80
CA ALA A 282 13.23 21.76 -10.62
C ALA A 282 11.73 22.07 -10.72
N LYS A 283 11.15 21.73 -11.88
CA LYS A 283 9.75 22.03 -12.18
C LYS A 283 8.93 20.77 -12.28
N PHE A 284 7.79 20.77 -11.62
CA PHE A 284 6.77 19.74 -11.76
C PHE A 284 5.75 20.16 -12.84
N ASP A 285 5.18 19.17 -13.54
CA ASP A 285 4.10 19.41 -14.50
C ASP A 285 2.81 19.87 -13.78
N THR A 286 2.59 19.39 -12.56
CA THR A 286 1.44 19.72 -11.71
C THR A 286 1.90 19.91 -10.28
N VAL A 287 1.34 20.90 -9.58
CA VAL A 287 1.55 21.13 -8.15
C VAL A 287 0.19 21.21 -7.46
N VAL A 288 0.03 20.49 -6.37
CA VAL A 288 -1.16 20.49 -5.50
C VAL A 288 -0.73 20.83 -4.09
N GLU A 289 -1.37 21.81 -3.47
CA GLU A 289 -1.11 22.23 -2.10
C GLU A 289 -2.17 21.70 -1.14
N ILE A 290 -1.75 21.19 0.01
CA ILE A 290 -2.60 20.70 1.10
C ILE A 290 -2.15 21.37 2.39
N ASP A 291 -3.08 21.95 3.12
CA ASP A 291 -2.86 22.38 4.50
C ASP A 291 -3.07 21.19 5.44
N GLY A 292 -1.99 20.59 5.91
CA GLY A 292 -2.03 19.45 6.83
C GLY A 292 -2.63 19.81 8.20
N SER A 293 -2.50 21.06 8.63
CA SER A 293 -3.01 21.51 9.92
C SER A 293 -4.54 21.67 9.97
N ALA A 294 -5.17 21.80 8.79
CA ALA A 294 -6.63 21.87 8.66
C ALA A 294 -7.30 20.50 8.59
N LEU A 295 -6.52 19.41 8.51
CA LEU A 295 -7.09 18.07 8.39
C LEU A 295 -7.64 17.57 9.73
N THR A 296 -8.71 16.82 9.63
CA THR A 296 -9.32 16.05 10.71
C THR A 296 -9.44 14.58 10.30
N PRO A 297 -9.75 13.63 11.20
CA PRO A 297 -9.97 12.24 10.82
C PRO A 297 -10.87 12.11 9.61
N PHE A 298 -10.49 11.28 8.64
CA PHE A 298 -11.09 11.22 7.31
C PHE A 298 -11.53 9.79 6.97
N VAL A 299 -12.72 9.64 6.40
CA VAL A 299 -13.30 8.32 6.09
C VAL A 299 -13.96 8.33 4.71
N THR A 300 -14.10 7.17 4.07
CA THR A 300 -14.92 7.05 2.86
C THR A 300 -16.37 6.76 3.21
N TRP A 301 -17.30 7.43 2.53
CA TRP A 301 -18.74 7.17 2.65
C TRP A 301 -19.28 6.29 1.51
N GLY A 302 -18.59 6.25 0.38
CA GLY A 302 -19.03 5.58 -0.84
C GLY A 302 -18.21 4.36 -1.23
N THR A 303 -18.20 4.04 -2.51
CA THR A 303 -17.63 2.81 -3.09
C THR A 303 -16.27 2.99 -3.76
N ASN A 304 -15.61 4.13 -3.55
CA ASN A 304 -14.22 4.35 -3.99
C ASN A 304 -13.51 5.36 -3.08
N PRO A 305 -12.16 5.38 -3.05
CA PRO A 305 -11.40 6.26 -2.16
C PRO A 305 -11.59 7.77 -2.41
N GLY A 306 -12.04 8.17 -3.61
CA GLY A 306 -12.38 9.57 -3.92
C GLY A 306 -13.68 10.04 -3.26
N GLN A 307 -14.53 9.12 -2.81
CA GLN A 307 -15.75 9.42 -2.06
C GLN A 307 -15.47 9.45 -0.56
N GLY A 308 -14.55 10.33 -0.15
CA GLY A 308 -14.14 10.53 1.23
C GLY A 308 -14.55 11.90 1.77
N LEU A 309 -14.74 11.97 3.07
CA LEU A 309 -15.11 13.18 3.82
C LEU A 309 -14.48 13.20 5.22
N PRO A 310 -14.30 14.38 5.83
CA PRO A 310 -14.03 14.48 7.26
C PRO A 310 -15.07 13.72 8.08
N LEU A 311 -14.66 12.99 9.10
CA LEU A 311 -15.56 12.18 9.95
C LEU A 311 -16.70 13.01 10.61
N GLY A 312 -16.49 14.31 10.77
CA GLY A 312 -17.52 15.23 11.29
C GLY A 312 -18.60 15.63 10.27
N ALA A 313 -18.50 15.18 9.03
CA ALA A 313 -19.45 15.52 7.97
C ALA A 313 -20.69 14.61 7.95
N THR A 314 -21.60 14.91 7.04
CA THR A 314 -22.78 14.09 6.73
C THR A 314 -22.62 13.45 5.34
N VAL A 315 -23.30 12.34 5.13
CA VAL A 315 -23.40 11.67 3.81
C VAL A 315 -23.97 12.66 2.78
N PRO A 316 -23.31 12.91 1.64
CA PRO A 316 -23.75 13.93 0.69
C PRO A 316 -24.99 13.49 -0.08
N SER A 317 -25.75 14.49 -0.55
CA SER A 317 -26.81 14.29 -1.53
C SER A 317 -26.24 14.23 -2.95
N PRO A 318 -26.80 13.46 -3.89
CA PRO A 318 -26.47 13.58 -5.30
C PRO A 318 -26.56 15.00 -5.84
N GLU A 319 -27.47 15.83 -5.28
CA GLU A 319 -27.63 17.22 -5.68
C GLU A 319 -26.48 18.15 -5.25
N ASP A 320 -25.60 17.70 -4.36
CA ASP A 320 -24.39 18.45 -3.97
C ASP A 320 -23.30 18.41 -5.05
N PHE A 321 -23.44 17.54 -6.06
CA PHE A 321 -22.50 17.40 -7.15
C PHE A 321 -22.93 18.21 -8.38
N HIS A 322 -21.96 18.81 -9.09
CA HIS A 322 -22.25 19.74 -10.18
C HIS A 322 -22.45 19.07 -11.54
N ASP A 323 -21.81 17.91 -11.77
CA ASP A 323 -21.88 17.18 -13.03
C ASP A 323 -22.68 15.89 -12.93
N GLU A 324 -23.35 15.53 -14.02
CA GLU A 324 -24.24 14.36 -14.08
C GLU A 324 -23.54 13.02 -13.80
N SER A 325 -22.24 12.90 -14.15
CA SER A 325 -21.47 11.69 -13.88
C SER A 325 -21.24 11.51 -12.39
N SER A 326 -20.87 12.58 -11.69
CA SER A 326 -20.66 12.56 -10.24
C SER A 326 -21.99 12.34 -9.48
N LYS A 327 -23.11 12.94 -9.95
CA LYS A 327 -24.44 12.66 -9.40
C LYS A 327 -24.80 11.19 -9.52
N ALA A 328 -24.70 10.62 -10.70
CA ALA A 328 -24.99 9.21 -10.94
C ALA A 328 -24.09 8.28 -10.13
N ALA A 329 -22.79 8.62 -9.98
CA ALA A 329 -21.86 7.87 -9.14
C ALA A 329 -22.25 7.94 -7.66
N ALA A 330 -22.71 9.10 -7.17
CA ALA A 330 -23.19 9.26 -5.80
C ALA A 330 -24.48 8.46 -5.55
N GLU A 331 -25.46 8.52 -6.46
CA GLU A 331 -26.69 7.72 -6.37
C GLU A 331 -26.39 6.21 -6.30
N LYS A 332 -25.49 5.75 -7.16
CA LYS A 332 -25.07 4.34 -7.18
C LYS A 332 -24.39 3.95 -5.87
N ALA A 333 -23.48 4.79 -5.37
CA ALA A 333 -22.75 4.56 -4.13
C ALA A 333 -23.70 4.52 -2.92
N LEU A 334 -24.62 5.49 -2.78
CA LEU A 334 -25.64 5.53 -1.73
C LEU A 334 -26.49 4.26 -1.71
N LYS A 335 -26.96 3.85 -2.88
CA LYS A 335 -27.76 2.62 -3.02
C LYS A 335 -26.98 1.38 -2.59
N TYR A 336 -25.70 1.23 -3.02
CA TYR A 336 -24.88 0.08 -2.66
C TYR A 336 -24.54 0.09 -1.17
N MET A 337 -24.11 1.24 -0.65
CA MET A 337 -23.74 1.43 0.75
C MET A 337 -24.96 1.47 1.67
N ASP A 338 -26.19 1.53 1.13
CA ASP A 338 -27.44 1.61 1.89
C ASP A 338 -27.37 2.76 2.90
N LEU A 339 -27.12 3.96 2.39
CA LEU A 339 -26.98 5.18 3.14
C LEU A 339 -27.96 6.24 2.61
N GLU A 340 -28.57 6.98 3.55
CA GLU A 340 -29.44 8.11 3.24
C GLU A 340 -28.63 9.42 3.26
N PRO A 341 -28.83 10.32 2.27
CA PRO A 341 -28.26 11.66 2.31
C PRO A 341 -28.54 12.39 3.62
N GLY A 342 -27.58 13.14 4.14
CA GLY A 342 -27.70 13.87 5.38
C GLY A 342 -27.46 13.05 6.64
N THR A 343 -27.25 11.74 6.56
CA THR A 343 -26.87 10.91 7.71
C THR A 343 -25.49 11.36 8.23
N PRO A 344 -25.34 11.71 9.52
CA PRO A 344 -24.02 11.97 10.10
C PRO A 344 -23.13 10.74 9.96
N LEU A 345 -21.86 10.91 9.51
CA LEU A 345 -20.95 9.77 9.37
C LEU A 345 -20.75 9.01 10.68
N ARG A 346 -20.78 9.72 11.82
CA ARG A 346 -20.69 9.13 13.16
C ARG A 346 -21.87 8.23 13.56
N ASP A 347 -23.00 8.34 12.86
CA ASP A 347 -24.20 7.51 13.15
C ASP A 347 -24.18 6.19 12.34
N ILE A 348 -23.20 6.02 11.45
CA ILE A 348 -23.08 4.81 10.62
C ILE A 348 -22.59 3.64 11.48
N LYS A 349 -23.45 2.65 11.67
CA LYS A 349 -23.12 1.42 12.40
C LYS A 349 -22.16 0.54 11.62
N ILE A 350 -21.24 -0.11 12.34
CA ILE A 350 -20.22 -0.98 11.80
C ILE A 350 -20.33 -2.37 12.43
N ASP A 351 -20.42 -3.39 11.57
CA ASP A 351 -20.50 -4.79 11.99
C ASP A 351 -19.10 -5.40 12.19
N THR A 352 -18.16 -5.07 11.29
CA THR A 352 -16.79 -5.61 11.30
C THR A 352 -15.75 -4.49 11.20
N VAL A 353 -14.74 -4.54 12.05
CA VAL A 353 -13.54 -3.70 11.95
C VAL A 353 -12.39 -4.54 11.45
N PHE A 354 -11.72 -4.09 10.39
CA PHE A 354 -10.54 -4.75 9.85
C PHE A 354 -9.30 -3.86 10.00
N LEU A 355 -8.36 -4.31 10.83
CA LEU A 355 -7.03 -3.74 10.97
C LEU A 355 -6.02 -4.67 10.26
N GLY A 356 -5.66 -4.32 9.05
CA GLY A 356 -4.86 -5.19 8.17
C GLY A 356 -4.39 -4.48 6.91
N SER A 357 -3.91 -5.25 5.93
CA SER A 357 -3.46 -4.78 4.61
C SER A 357 -2.02 -4.27 4.57
N CYS A 358 -1.44 -4.21 3.36
CA CYS A 358 -0.15 -3.56 3.11
C CYS A 358 -0.18 -2.05 3.39
N THR A 359 -1.35 -1.45 3.51
CA THR A 359 -1.51 -0.02 3.80
C THR A 359 -1.24 0.26 5.28
N ASN A 360 -1.93 -0.46 6.19
CA ASN A 360 -1.89 -0.19 7.63
C ASN A 360 -2.03 -1.48 8.45
N ALA A 361 -0.95 -2.19 8.63
CA ALA A 361 -0.81 -3.30 9.59
C ALA A 361 0.66 -3.52 9.96
N ARG A 362 1.47 -2.46 9.90
CA ARG A 362 2.84 -2.45 10.38
C ARG A 362 2.85 -2.23 11.88
N ILE A 363 4.01 -2.36 12.51
CA ILE A 363 4.11 -2.30 13.97
C ILE A 363 3.59 -0.97 14.56
N GLU A 364 3.82 0.16 13.89
CA GLU A 364 3.32 1.47 14.34
C GLU A 364 1.79 1.54 14.32
N ASP A 365 1.16 0.99 13.28
CA ASP A 365 -0.30 0.94 13.16
C ASP A 365 -0.93 0.11 14.28
N LEU A 366 -0.30 -1.04 14.60
CA LEU A 366 -0.74 -1.91 15.68
C LEU A 366 -0.57 -1.24 17.05
N ARG A 367 0.54 -0.58 17.30
CA ARG A 367 0.78 0.21 18.52
C ARG A 367 -0.24 1.34 18.67
N ALA A 368 -0.49 2.08 17.59
CA ALA A 368 -1.47 3.17 17.58
C ALA A 368 -2.88 2.68 17.91
N ALA A 369 -3.34 1.61 17.26
CA ALA A 369 -4.64 1.03 17.54
C ALA A 369 -4.73 0.44 18.96
N ALA A 370 -3.69 -0.27 19.42
CA ALA A 370 -3.63 -0.83 20.77
C ALA A 370 -3.75 0.25 21.85
N SER A 371 -3.09 1.39 21.69
CA SER A 371 -3.16 2.51 22.64
C SER A 371 -4.57 3.07 22.82
N VAL A 372 -5.42 2.96 21.81
CA VAL A 372 -6.83 3.42 21.87
C VAL A 372 -7.72 2.43 22.59
N ILE A 373 -7.49 1.12 22.41
CA ILE A 373 -8.38 0.05 22.90
C ILE A 373 -7.98 -0.50 24.29
N GLU A 374 -6.74 -0.23 24.75
CA GLU A 374 -6.23 -0.77 26.01
C GLU A 374 -7.17 -0.49 27.18
N GLY A 375 -7.50 -1.53 27.93
CA GLY A 375 -8.42 -1.46 29.07
C GLY A 375 -9.89 -1.27 28.74
N LYS A 376 -10.25 -1.26 27.45
CA LYS A 376 -11.64 -1.13 26.98
C LYS A 376 -12.17 -2.48 26.49
N ARG A 377 -13.40 -2.49 25.97
CA ARG A 377 -14.03 -3.67 25.39
C ARG A 377 -14.64 -3.32 24.03
N ILE A 378 -14.66 -4.30 23.14
CA ILE A 378 -15.33 -4.20 21.86
C ILE A 378 -16.84 -4.01 22.05
N ALA A 379 -17.47 -3.21 21.18
CA ALA A 379 -18.92 -2.99 21.20
C ALA A 379 -19.68 -4.30 20.94
N ASP A 380 -20.83 -4.44 21.62
CA ASP A 380 -21.71 -5.58 21.41
C ASP A 380 -22.16 -5.66 19.94
N GLY A 381 -22.00 -6.84 19.33
CA GLY A 381 -22.37 -7.08 17.94
C GLY A 381 -21.33 -6.61 16.91
N THR A 382 -20.22 -6.03 17.34
CA THR A 382 -19.10 -5.68 16.46
C THR A 382 -18.02 -6.75 16.56
N ARG A 383 -17.47 -7.13 15.41
CA ARG A 383 -16.30 -8.01 15.26
C ARG A 383 -15.08 -7.17 14.94
N MET A 384 -13.91 -7.47 15.49
CA MET A 384 -12.65 -6.87 15.07
C MET A 384 -11.64 -7.96 14.68
N MET A 385 -11.08 -7.82 13.47
CA MET A 385 -10.04 -8.71 12.95
C MET A 385 -8.74 -7.93 12.82
N VAL A 386 -7.67 -8.43 13.41
CA VAL A 386 -6.33 -7.82 13.38
C VAL A 386 -5.37 -8.78 12.68
N VAL A 387 -4.85 -8.34 11.53
CA VAL A 387 -3.98 -9.14 10.65
C VAL A 387 -2.66 -8.40 10.46
N PRO A 388 -1.59 -8.78 11.19
CA PRO A 388 -0.27 -8.19 11.00
C PRO A 388 0.23 -8.35 9.56
N SER A 389 0.97 -7.36 9.05
CA SER A 389 1.40 -7.33 7.65
C SER A 389 2.50 -8.35 7.30
N SER A 390 3.21 -8.88 8.31
CA SER A 390 4.20 -9.95 8.14
C SER A 390 4.35 -10.77 9.42
N THR A 391 4.96 -11.95 9.31
CA THR A 391 5.28 -12.80 10.45
C THR A 391 6.24 -12.12 11.43
N LEU A 392 7.21 -11.34 10.93
CA LEU A 392 8.13 -10.57 11.79
C LEU A 392 7.40 -9.44 12.53
N VAL A 393 6.48 -8.72 11.87
CA VAL A 393 5.64 -7.73 12.56
C VAL A 393 4.78 -8.39 13.63
N LYS A 394 4.21 -9.57 13.33
CA LYS A 394 3.44 -10.35 14.31
C LYS A 394 4.28 -10.71 15.53
N GLN A 395 5.48 -11.25 15.30
CA GLN A 395 6.40 -11.61 16.39
C GLN A 395 6.78 -10.42 17.25
N GLN A 396 7.13 -9.29 16.62
CA GLN A 396 7.44 -8.06 17.35
C GLN A 396 6.24 -7.56 18.17
N ALA A 397 5.04 -7.60 17.60
CA ALA A 397 3.82 -7.22 18.31
C ALA A 397 3.55 -8.13 19.52
N GLU A 398 3.79 -9.43 19.39
CA GLU A 398 3.67 -10.42 20.48
C GLU A 398 4.74 -10.22 21.57
N GLU A 399 5.98 -9.92 21.19
CA GLU A 399 7.06 -9.57 22.12
C GLU A 399 6.74 -8.30 22.92
N GLU A 400 6.07 -7.32 22.29
CA GLU A 400 5.61 -6.10 22.95
C GLU A 400 4.29 -6.29 23.73
N GLY A 401 3.64 -7.46 23.64
CA GLY A 401 2.40 -7.79 24.31
C GLY A 401 1.14 -7.19 23.69
N LEU A 402 1.22 -6.66 22.45
CA LEU A 402 0.09 -6.06 21.74
C LEU A 402 -1.00 -7.10 21.43
N ASP A 403 -0.62 -8.35 21.16
CA ASP A 403 -1.54 -9.47 20.97
C ASP A 403 -2.51 -9.66 22.16
N LYS A 404 -2.01 -9.48 23.38
CA LYS A 404 -2.81 -9.56 24.60
C LYS A 404 -3.78 -8.39 24.72
N ILE A 405 -3.32 -7.18 24.39
CA ILE A 405 -4.20 -5.99 24.37
C ILE A 405 -5.37 -6.22 23.40
N PHE A 406 -5.10 -6.70 22.19
CA PHE A 406 -6.13 -6.97 21.18
C PHE A 406 -7.06 -8.11 21.61
N THR A 407 -6.54 -9.22 22.12
CA THR A 407 -7.36 -10.37 22.54
C THR A 407 -8.18 -10.07 23.80
N ASP A 408 -7.62 -9.35 24.77
CA ASP A 408 -8.35 -8.92 25.99
C ASP A 408 -9.47 -7.91 25.65
N PHE A 409 -9.26 -7.10 24.61
CA PHE A 409 -10.29 -6.21 24.06
C PHE A 409 -11.45 -6.99 23.41
N GLY A 410 -11.20 -8.21 22.90
CA GLY A 410 -12.16 -9.04 22.19
C GLY A 410 -11.93 -9.13 20.69
N ALA A 411 -10.77 -8.67 20.19
CA ALA A 411 -10.39 -8.78 18.80
C ALA A 411 -9.80 -10.15 18.45
N GLU A 412 -9.91 -10.54 17.19
CA GLU A 412 -9.31 -11.75 16.65
C GLU A 412 -7.88 -11.45 16.20
N TRP A 413 -6.90 -12.06 16.86
CA TRP A 413 -5.49 -11.96 16.50
C TRP A 413 -5.13 -13.03 15.48
N ARG A 414 -4.75 -12.62 14.27
CA ARG A 414 -4.58 -13.48 13.11
C ARG A 414 -3.10 -13.68 12.71
N THR A 415 -2.82 -14.61 11.81
CA THR A 415 -1.52 -14.75 11.13
C THR A 415 -1.41 -13.78 9.95
N ALA A 416 -0.17 -13.50 9.52
CA ALA A 416 0.11 -12.54 8.45
C ALA A 416 -0.44 -12.97 7.08
N GLY A 417 -0.96 -12.01 6.32
CA GLY A 417 -1.48 -12.19 4.97
C GLY A 417 -2.33 -11.01 4.52
N CYS A 418 -2.76 -11.01 3.26
CA CYS A 418 -3.61 -9.93 2.71
C CYS A 418 -5.04 -9.96 3.27
N SER A 419 -5.57 -11.16 3.65
CA SER A 419 -6.86 -11.29 4.32
C SER A 419 -8.00 -10.59 3.59
N MET A 420 -8.84 -9.85 4.33
CA MET A 420 -9.96 -9.08 3.77
C MET A 420 -9.57 -7.96 2.81
N CYS A 421 -8.29 -7.57 2.71
CA CYS A 421 -7.89 -6.52 1.76
C CYS A 421 -8.30 -6.84 0.31
N LEU A 422 -8.21 -8.12 -0.08
CA LEU A 422 -8.63 -8.62 -1.39
C LEU A 422 -9.77 -9.65 -1.31
N GLY A 423 -9.94 -10.30 -0.15
CA GLY A 423 -10.98 -11.32 0.03
C GLY A 423 -10.78 -12.57 -0.83
N MET A 424 -9.53 -12.93 -1.15
CA MET A 424 -9.20 -14.15 -1.91
C MET A 424 -9.02 -15.38 -1.00
N ASN A 425 -9.16 -15.20 0.29
CA ASN A 425 -9.13 -16.24 1.31
C ASN A 425 -10.49 -16.30 2.04
N PRO A 426 -10.65 -17.13 3.08
CA PRO A 426 -11.93 -17.23 3.81
C PRO A 426 -12.37 -15.96 4.55
N ASP A 427 -11.46 -14.97 4.70
CA ASP A 427 -11.75 -13.73 5.41
C ASP A 427 -12.56 -12.79 4.50
N GLN A 428 -13.87 -12.88 4.58
CA GLN A 428 -14.80 -12.10 3.77
C GLN A 428 -15.96 -11.57 4.61
N LEU A 429 -16.54 -10.45 4.17
CA LEU A 429 -17.79 -9.93 4.69
C LEU A 429 -18.98 -10.72 4.14
N ALA A 430 -19.98 -10.92 4.96
CA ALA A 430 -21.26 -11.42 4.48
C ALA A 430 -22.01 -10.33 3.66
N PRO A 431 -22.94 -10.71 2.77
CA PRO A 431 -23.75 -9.77 2.03
C PRO A 431 -24.50 -8.81 2.97
N GLY A 432 -24.36 -7.50 2.74
CA GLY A 432 -24.96 -6.44 3.55
C GLY A 432 -24.17 -6.06 4.80
N GLU A 433 -23.15 -6.84 5.19
CA GLU A 433 -22.27 -6.53 6.32
C GLU A 433 -21.44 -5.28 6.02
N ARG A 434 -21.25 -4.42 7.01
CA ARG A 434 -20.57 -3.15 6.89
C ARG A 434 -19.26 -3.16 7.68
N SER A 435 -18.16 -2.79 7.02
CA SER A 435 -16.86 -2.73 7.67
C SER A 435 -16.24 -1.33 7.71
N ALA A 436 -15.53 -1.05 8.80
CA ALA A 436 -14.50 -0.02 8.87
C ALA A 436 -13.15 -0.70 8.70
N SER A 437 -12.40 -0.33 7.65
CA SER A 437 -11.25 -1.09 7.18
C SER A 437 -10.04 -0.19 6.95
N THR A 438 -8.87 -0.62 7.41
CA THR A 438 -7.60 0.05 7.12
C THR A 438 -6.99 -0.35 5.77
N SER A 439 -7.71 -1.12 4.96
CA SER A 439 -7.29 -1.46 3.59
C SER A 439 -7.24 -0.23 2.67
N ASN A 440 -6.85 -0.43 1.42
CA ASN A 440 -6.61 0.65 0.46
C ASN A 440 -7.76 0.86 -0.54
N ARG A 441 -8.62 -0.14 -0.76
CA ARG A 441 -9.72 -0.12 -1.73
C ARG A 441 -11.03 -0.57 -1.11
N ASN A 442 -12.13 0.04 -1.55
CA ASN A 442 -13.49 -0.24 -1.07
C ASN A 442 -14.53 -0.31 -2.18
N PHE A 443 -14.15 -0.67 -3.42
CA PHE A 443 -15.13 -0.86 -4.47
C PHE A 443 -16.09 -2.03 -4.16
N GLU A 444 -17.23 -2.04 -4.83
CA GLU A 444 -18.30 -3.02 -4.63
C GLU A 444 -17.78 -4.47 -4.61
N GLY A 445 -18.04 -5.20 -3.54
CA GLY A 445 -17.65 -6.60 -3.39
C GLY A 445 -16.17 -6.86 -3.06
N ARG A 446 -15.34 -5.82 -2.86
CA ARG A 446 -13.89 -5.97 -2.61
C ARG A 446 -13.55 -6.88 -1.44
N GLN A 447 -14.29 -6.75 -0.33
CA GLN A 447 -14.10 -7.53 0.90
C GLN A 447 -15.11 -8.68 1.05
N GLY A 448 -15.78 -9.06 -0.02
CA GLY A 448 -16.82 -10.09 -0.08
C GLY A 448 -18.04 -9.62 -0.86
N PRO A 449 -18.75 -10.51 -1.55
CA PRO A 449 -19.92 -10.15 -2.36
C PRO A 449 -20.99 -9.45 -1.52
N GLY A 450 -21.36 -8.22 -1.89
CA GLY A 450 -22.35 -7.41 -1.17
C GLY A 450 -21.85 -6.78 0.13
N GLY A 451 -20.57 -6.94 0.48
CA GLY A 451 -19.94 -6.27 1.61
C GLY A 451 -19.79 -4.76 1.37
N ARG A 452 -19.95 -3.96 2.41
CA ARG A 452 -19.95 -2.48 2.39
C ARG A 452 -18.75 -2.00 3.20
N THR A 453 -17.79 -1.34 2.57
CA THR A 453 -16.52 -0.99 3.22
C THR A 453 -16.31 0.52 3.28
N HIS A 454 -16.03 1.02 4.49
CA HIS A 454 -15.52 2.36 4.75
C HIS A 454 -14.02 2.28 5.01
N LEU A 455 -13.20 3.01 4.22
CA LEU A 455 -11.78 3.14 4.50
C LEU A 455 -11.55 4.12 5.63
N VAL A 456 -10.75 3.70 6.60
CA VAL A 456 -10.46 4.47 7.82
C VAL A 456 -8.99 4.34 8.21
N SER A 457 -8.52 5.23 9.09
CA SER A 457 -7.20 5.10 9.72
C SER A 457 -7.20 4.07 10.86
N PRO A 458 -6.04 3.56 11.31
CA PRO A 458 -5.94 2.66 12.46
C PRO A 458 -6.56 3.22 13.74
N LEU A 459 -6.43 4.51 13.98
CA LEU A 459 -7.03 5.18 15.15
C LEU A 459 -8.55 5.21 15.07
N VAL A 460 -9.11 5.53 13.89
CA VAL A 460 -10.56 5.51 13.64
C VAL A 460 -11.08 4.08 13.71
N ALA A 461 -10.37 3.09 13.16
CA ALA A 461 -10.72 1.68 13.25
C ALA A 461 -10.85 1.23 14.73
N ALA A 462 -9.84 1.56 15.56
CA ALA A 462 -9.83 1.23 16.97
C ALA A 462 -10.99 1.88 17.76
N ALA A 463 -11.21 3.19 17.55
CA ALA A 463 -12.33 3.90 18.18
C ALA A 463 -13.69 3.36 17.73
N THR A 464 -13.83 3.04 16.44
CA THR A 464 -15.04 2.44 15.86
C THR A 464 -15.34 1.06 16.48
N ALA A 465 -14.33 0.25 16.76
CA ALA A 465 -14.52 -1.04 17.42
C ALA A 465 -15.04 -0.90 18.86
N ILE A 466 -14.74 0.21 19.56
CA ILE A 466 -15.23 0.49 20.90
C ILE A 466 -16.69 0.95 20.88
N THR A 467 -17.07 1.75 19.90
CA THR A 467 -18.38 2.41 19.83
C THR A 467 -19.44 1.63 19.03
N GLY A 468 -19.01 0.77 18.11
CA GLY A 468 -19.88 0.06 17.15
C GLY A 468 -20.38 0.93 16.00
N HIS A 469 -19.91 2.16 15.88
CA HIS A 469 -20.18 3.09 14.78
C HIS A 469 -18.92 3.92 14.46
N LEU A 470 -18.88 4.59 13.31
CA LEU A 470 -17.71 5.37 12.92
C LEU A 470 -17.37 6.43 13.98
N ALA A 471 -16.18 6.34 14.55
CA ALA A 471 -15.70 7.23 15.61
C ALA A 471 -14.18 7.44 15.53
N SER A 472 -13.73 8.53 16.12
CA SER A 472 -12.30 8.83 16.34
C SER A 472 -11.97 8.75 17.85
N PRO A 473 -10.69 8.70 18.22
CA PRO A 473 -10.33 8.73 19.65
C PRO A 473 -10.88 9.93 20.44
N ALA A 474 -11.11 11.06 19.77
CA ALA A 474 -11.71 12.24 20.38
C ALA A 474 -13.19 12.07 20.78
N ASP A 475 -13.84 11.03 20.30
CA ASP A 475 -15.25 10.71 20.58
C ASP A 475 -15.41 9.75 21.77
N LEU A 476 -14.29 9.27 22.38
CA LEU A 476 -14.26 8.32 23.51
C LEU A 476 -14.20 9.04 24.87
#